data_e1ed4dbbad5c49fbc8803e31f8b07a25
#
_entry.id   e1ed4dbbad5c49fbc8803e31f8b07a25
#
_cell.length_a   1.000
_cell.length_b   1.000
_cell.length_c   1.000
_cell.angle_alpha   90.00
_cell.angle_beta   90.00
_cell.angle_gamma   90.00
#
_symmetry.space_group_name_H-M   'P 1'
#
loop_
_entity.id
_entity.type
_entity.pdbx_description
1 polymer ?
#
loop_
_entity_poly.entity_id
_entity_poly.type
_entity_poly.pdbx_seq_one_letter_code
_entity_poly.pdbx_strand_id
1 'polypeptide(L)'
;MRKLTAFDRPAQTAPRLVTARAIHTVDPASTTATAMLLDRGRILAIGSAADCEAAADAAGLAPERIDLGDAVVVPGFIDPHAHPLMYGQMMTWVDCGPAKAGSIPEIVALLKAAADELPEGRPVRGYGYEHRNLVEQRHPTRFELDEVATDREVYLMNASGHGGVVNSYTLDVNGVDRETPNPEGGEFFRDAEGELTGELSDAACNILTGVHGVKIGHHGPNFHLADEPEEHLRQLDLATQRFLAGGVTTIGDAQVSRREFDMYLRSAEAGRLELRVSMYLLSHLLDDALDMGLVGQFGNAHLSFAGIKLYADGTLGGWTAYFPDGYVGDPCRTGQLYHEPAEYAELVRRAHAAGLQTATHAQSPTAIEMVVSAIEAALAERPDDDARHRIEHCGLPTPEQIVRMAAAGIRPVNQPQHYYNWGEGVEEAIGTPGERFNPLGEFEAAGVPITISSDAPVADPIPLEAIQTAVTRVTRRGHQLGSDDLRVSAEAALRAHTYEGAVSLGREDDLGSLEVGKYADFAVLADDPLAVAPERIAQIAVLETWVGGEPRHRAA
;
A
#
# COMPACT_ATOMS: atom_id res chain seq x y z
N MET A 1 18.93 -12.41 -17.97
CA MET A 1 17.70 -11.62 -18.07
C MET A 1 16.80 -12.24 -19.14
N ARG A 2 15.76 -12.98 -18.76
CA ARG A 2 14.74 -13.45 -19.71
C ARG A 2 13.70 -12.35 -19.87
N LYS A 3 13.73 -11.64 -20.98
CA LYS A 3 12.67 -10.67 -21.32
C LYS A 3 11.38 -11.43 -21.63
N LEU A 4 10.36 -11.27 -20.79
CA LEU A 4 8.99 -11.65 -21.12
C LEU A 4 8.42 -10.62 -22.14
N THR A 5 8.93 -10.65 -23.36
CA THR A 5 8.59 -9.68 -24.41
C THR A 5 7.22 -9.93 -25.05
N ALA A 6 6.51 -11.01 -24.67
CA ALA A 6 5.24 -11.39 -25.29
C ALA A 6 4.06 -10.44 -24.96
N PHE A 7 4.19 -9.65 -23.88
CA PHE A 7 3.14 -8.72 -23.43
C PHE A 7 3.45 -7.24 -23.69
N ASP A 8 4.68 -6.91 -24.08
CA ASP A 8 5.03 -5.56 -24.50
C ASP A 8 4.58 -5.34 -25.97
N ARG A 9 3.32 -5.05 -26.16
CA ARG A 9 2.92 -4.33 -27.39
C ARG A 9 3.30 -2.88 -27.16
N PRO A 10 4.29 -2.31 -27.91
CA PRO A 10 4.52 -0.88 -27.85
C PRO A 10 3.21 -0.19 -28.17
N ALA A 11 2.80 0.74 -27.31
CA ALA A 11 1.63 1.55 -27.58
C ALA A 11 1.80 2.16 -28.98
N GLN A 12 0.91 1.85 -29.92
CA GLN A 12 0.89 2.48 -31.25
C GLN A 12 0.23 3.85 -31.11
N THR A 13 0.80 4.70 -30.23
CA THR A 13 0.31 6.04 -30.00
C THR A 13 0.91 6.97 -31.02
N ALA A 14 0.10 7.85 -31.59
CA ALA A 14 0.62 8.96 -32.38
C ALA A 14 1.56 9.82 -31.51
N PRO A 15 2.64 10.39 -32.06
CA PRO A 15 3.49 11.29 -31.31
C PRO A 15 2.68 12.50 -30.82
N ARG A 16 2.99 12.98 -29.60
CA ARG A 16 2.30 14.10 -28.95
C ARG A 16 3.28 15.12 -28.44
N LEU A 17 2.96 16.39 -28.64
CA LEU A 17 3.65 17.52 -28.03
C LEU A 17 2.74 18.10 -26.94
N VAL A 18 3.09 17.86 -25.70
CA VAL A 18 2.35 18.33 -24.51
C VAL A 18 3.01 19.61 -24.01
N THR A 19 2.21 20.67 -23.79
CA THR A 19 2.64 21.93 -23.17
C THR A 19 1.85 22.20 -21.90
N ALA A 20 2.49 22.82 -20.90
CA ALA A 20 1.88 23.19 -19.63
C ALA A 20 2.57 24.42 -19.03
N ARG A 21 1.96 25.05 -18.02
CA ARG A 21 2.56 26.15 -17.25
C ARG A 21 3.92 25.76 -16.67
N ALA A 22 4.00 24.60 -16.06
CA ALA A 22 5.21 24.02 -15.52
C ALA A 22 5.16 22.48 -15.58
N ILE A 23 6.31 21.88 -15.84
CA ILE A 23 6.53 20.43 -15.80
C ILE A 23 7.69 20.18 -14.87
N HIS A 24 7.40 19.73 -13.63
CA HIS A 24 8.42 19.31 -12.68
C HIS A 24 8.95 17.94 -13.06
N THR A 25 10.21 17.85 -13.44
CA THR A 25 10.78 16.58 -13.94
C THR A 25 11.10 15.58 -12.82
N VAL A 26 11.36 16.08 -11.60
CA VAL A 26 11.86 15.32 -10.45
C VAL A 26 13.13 14.51 -10.81
N ASP A 27 13.88 14.97 -11.80
CA ASP A 27 15.20 14.47 -12.13
C ASP A 27 16.23 14.86 -11.03
N PRO A 28 17.48 14.36 -11.07
CA PRO A 28 18.49 14.73 -10.07
C PRO A 28 18.79 16.23 -9.98
N ALA A 29 18.48 17.00 -11.02
CA ALA A 29 18.70 18.44 -11.07
C ALA A 29 17.44 19.24 -10.68
N SER A 30 16.31 18.58 -10.35
CA SER A 30 15.01 19.21 -10.07
C SER A 30 14.60 20.21 -11.15
N THR A 31 14.74 19.81 -12.42
CA THR A 31 14.51 20.68 -13.59
C THR A 31 13.02 20.99 -13.73
N THR A 32 12.71 22.21 -14.19
CA THR A 32 11.35 22.58 -14.59
C THR A 32 11.34 22.86 -16.10
N ALA A 33 10.48 22.16 -16.83
CA ALA A 33 10.24 22.33 -18.26
C ALA A 33 8.86 22.96 -18.51
N THR A 34 8.54 23.23 -19.78
CA THR A 34 7.21 23.71 -20.21
C THR A 34 6.63 22.88 -21.34
N ALA A 35 7.39 21.95 -21.89
CA ALA A 35 6.94 21.04 -22.95
C ALA A 35 7.60 19.67 -22.86
N MET A 36 6.89 18.65 -23.35
CA MET A 36 7.38 17.29 -23.57
C MET A 36 6.94 16.79 -24.94
N LEU A 37 7.85 16.14 -25.66
CA LEU A 37 7.53 15.37 -26.87
C LEU A 37 7.46 13.88 -26.51
N LEU A 38 6.32 13.27 -26.78
CA LEU A 38 6.05 11.87 -26.51
C LEU A 38 6.02 11.08 -27.83
N ASP A 39 6.66 9.92 -27.86
CA ASP A 39 6.54 8.95 -28.95
C ASP A 39 6.54 7.52 -28.39
N ARG A 40 5.62 6.68 -28.88
CA ARG A 40 5.49 5.26 -28.48
C ARG A 40 5.45 5.04 -26.97
N GLY A 41 4.76 5.93 -26.25
CA GLY A 41 4.60 5.84 -24.80
C GLY A 41 5.81 6.29 -23.98
N ARG A 42 6.84 6.83 -24.62
CA ARG A 42 8.06 7.34 -23.94
C ARG A 42 8.28 8.82 -24.21
N ILE A 43 9.05 9.44 -23.34
CA ILE A 43 9.50 10.83 -23.49
C ILE A 43 10.66 10.85 -24.48
N LEU A 44 10.49 11.52 -25.61
CA LEU A 44 11.53 11.68 -26.65
C LEU A 44 12.35 12.97 -26.43
N ALA A 45 11.70 14.04 -25.97
CA ALA A 45 12.34 15.29 -25.60
C ALA A 45 11.54 15.97 -24.48
N ILE A 46 12.23 16.75 -23.65
CA ILE A 46 11.63 17.57 -22.58
C ILE A 46 12.43 18.87 -22.46
N GLY A 47 11.74 20.00 -22.28
CA GLY A 47 12.35 21.31 -22.20
C GLY A 47 11.37 22.42 -22.54
N SER A 48 11.78 23.37 -23.41
CA SER A 48 10.88 24.36 -23.97
C SER A 48 10.08 23.80 -25.17
N ALA A 49 8.99 24.44 -25.54
CA ALA A 49 8.22 24.07 -26.73
C ALA A 49 9.11 24.08 -28.01
N ALA A 50 10.02 25.05 -28.13
CA ALA A 50 10.93 25.15 -29.25
C ALA A 50 11.92 23.96 -29.30
N ASP A 51 12.45 23.51 -28.16
CA ASP A 51 13.34 22.35 -28.10
C ASP A 51 12.61 21.08 -28.54
N CYS A 52 11.38 20.88 -28.05
CA CYS A 52 10.54 19.72 -28.39
C CYS A 52 10.10 19.75 -29.88
N GLU A 53 9.81 20.92 -30.46
CA GLU A 53 9.52 21.06 -31.89
C GLU A 53 10.75 20.72 -32.75
N ALA A 54 11.92 21.23 -32.37
CA ALA A 54 13.16 20.90 -33.07
C ALA A 54 13.48 19.38 -32.98
N ALA A 55 13.20 18.74 -31.87
CA ALA A 55 13.35 17.29 -31.72
C ALA A 55 12.35 16.51 -32.59
N ALA A 56 11.10 16.98 -32.69
CA ALA A 56 10.08 16.39 -33.57
C ALA A 56 10.50 16.49 -35.05
N ASP A 57 10.97 17.65 -35.47
CA ASP A 57 11.45 17.90 -36.85
C ASP A 57 12.65 16.99 -37.16
N ALA A 58 13.62 16.90 -36.24
CA ALA A 58 14.79 16.04 -36.40
C ALA A 58 14.43 14.55 -36.50
N ALA A 59 13.37 14.13 -35.81
CA ALA A 59 12.85 12.77 -35.85
C ALA A 59 11.87 12.51 -37.01
N GLY A 60 11.50 13.53 -37.78
CA GLY A 60 10.51 13.44 -38.86
C GLY A 60 9.09 13.14 -38.36
N LEU A 61 8.76 13.59 -37.16
CA LEU A 61 7.46 13.36 -36.51
C LEU A 61 6.54 14.58 -36.73
N ALA A 62 5.24 14.30 -36.81
CA ALA A 62 4.18 15.30 -36.82
C ALA A 62 3.27 15.09 -35.57
N PRO A 63 3.67 15.64 -34.42
CA PRO A 63 2.96 15.37 -33.19
C PRO A 63 1.61 16.07 -33.09
N GLU A 64 0.62 15.42 -32.51
CA GLU A 64 -0.59 16.04 -32.00
C GLU A 64 -0.20 17.04 -30.88
N ARG A 65 -0.74 18.27 -30.97
CA ARG A 65 -0.48 19.29 -29.93
C ARG A 65 -1.54 19.23 -28.87
N ILE A 66 -1.08 19.10 -27.60
CA ILE A 66 -1.93 19.07 -26.41
C ILE A 66 -1.47 20.20 -25.50
N ASP A 67 -2.32 21.21 -25.38
CA ASP A 67 -2.07 22.34 -24.50
C ASP A 67 -2.87 22.18 -23.21
N LEU A 68 -2.17 22.01 -22.10
CA LEU A 68 -2.73 21.88 -20.75
C LEU A 68 -2.94 23.24 -20.04
N GLY A 69 -2.64 24.35 -20.73
CA GLY A 69 -2.85 25.71 -20.24
C GLY A 69 -2.11 25.99 -18.93
N ASP A 70 -2.84 26.46 -17.90
CA ASP A 70 -2.27 26.83 -16.59
C ASP A 70 -2.00 25.64 -15.67
N ALA A 71 -2.21 24.42 -16.12
CA ALA A 71 -1.95 23.21 -15.31
C ALA A 71 -0.46 22.99 -15.06
N VAL A 72 -0.18 22.23 -14.00
CA VAL A 72 1.16 21.76 -13.64
C VAL A 72 1.25 20.25 -13.84
N VAL A 73 2.35 19.81 -14.41
CA VAL A 73 2.63 18.40 -14.63
C VAL A 73 3.71 17.93 -13.66
N VAL A 74 3.47 16.78 -13.03
CA VAL A 74 4.44 16.07 -12.21
C VAL A 74 4.57 14.63 -12.72
N PRO A 75 5.67 13.88 -12.44
CA PRO A 75 5.69 12.45 -12.72
C PRO A 75 4.47 11.77 -12.13
N GLY A 76 3.98 10.74 -12.78
CA GLY A 76 2.92 9.90 -12.21
C GLY A 76 3.31 9.42 -10.83
N PHE A 77 2.40 9.57 -9.87
CA PHE A 77 2.67 9.11 -8.53
C PHE A 77 2.88 7.60 -8.51
N ILE A 78 3.79 7.15 -7.67
CA ILE A 78 4.08 5.73 -7.46
C ILE A 78 3.69 5.39 -6.03
N ASP A 79 2.80 4.43 -5.89
CA ASP A 79 2.36 3.89 -4.60
C ASP A 79 3.01 2.52 -4.38
N PRO A 80 4.20 2.46 -3.77
CA PRO A 80 4.99 1.23 -3.73
C PRO A 80 4.51 0.20 -2.72
N HIS A 81 3.47 0.50 -1.94
CA HIS A 81 2.84 -0.41 -1.00
C HIS A 81 1.32 -0.20 -0.97
N ALA A 82 0.60 -1.07 -1.64
CA ALA A 82 -0.85 -1.10 -1.65
C ALA A 82 -1.35 -2.53 -1.82
N HIS A 83 -2.67 -2.74 -1.64
CA HIS A 83 -3.37 -4.01 -1.80
C HIS A 83 -4.59 -3.82 -2.72
N PRO A 84 -4.38 -3.70 -4.05
CA PRO A 84 -5.42 -3.26 -4.98
C PRO A 84 -6.66 -4.14 -5.02
N LEU A 85 -6.50 -5.47 -4.97
CA LEU A 85 -7.65 -6.37 -4.97
C LEU A 85 -8.46 -6.21 -3.68
N MET A 86 -7.81 -6.17 -2.52
CA MET A 86 -8.48 -5.93 -1.26
C MET A 86 -9.21 -4.58 -1.24
N TYR A 87 -8.55 -3.53 -1.77
CA TYR A 87 -9.18 -2.21 -1.88
C TYR A 87 -10.43 -2.25 -2.75
N GLY A 88 -10.35 -2.88 -3.94
CA GLY A 88 -11.49 -3.05 -4.82
C GLY A 88 -12.60 -3.91 -4.22
N GLN A 89 -12.26 -4.94 -3.43
CA GLN A 89 -13.23 -5.71 -2.66
C GLN A 89 -13.96 -4.80 -1.66
N MET A 90 -13.23 -4.03 -0.86
CA MET A 90 -13.82 -3.13 0.14
C MET A 90 -14.69 -2.05 -0.50
N MET A 91 -14.37 -1.56 -1.70
CA MET A 91 -15.24 -0.63 -2.43
C MET A 91 -16.63 -1.22 -2.77
N THR A 92 -16.78 -2.54 -2.71
CA THR A 92 -18.06 -3.25 -2.90
C THR A 92 -18.77 -3.60 -1.59
N TRP A 93 -18.16 -3.30 -0.43
CA TRP A 93 -18.68 -3.61 0.90
C TRP A 93 -19.41 -2.42 1.51
N VAL A 94 -20.11 -2.69 2.60
CA VAL A 94 -20.81 -1.65 3.37
C VAL A 94 -19.80 -0.84 4.16
N ASP A 95 -19.74 0.46 3.91
CA ASP A 95 -18.94 1.39 4.72
C ASP A 95 -19.59 1.56 6.10
N CYS A 96 -18.94 1.04 7.12
CA CYS A 96 -19.31 1.15 8.54
C CYS A 96 -18.36 2.08 9.32
N GLY A 97 -17.60 2.90 8.62
CA GLY A 97 -16.67 3.85 9.22
C GLY A 97 -17.36 4.95 10.04
N PRO A 98 -16.58 5.75 10.81
CA PRO A 98 -17.11 6.72 11.77
C PRO A 98 -18.00 7.81 11.16
N ALA A 99 -17.91 8.04 9.84
CA ALA A 99 -18.79 8.97 9.12
C ALA A 99 -20.19 8.40 8.85
N LYS A 100 -20.36 7.07 8.97
CA LYS A 100 -21.58 6.34 8.65
C LYS A 100 -22.26 5.73 9.87
N ALA A 101 -21.46 5.26 10.84
CA ALA A 101 -21.97 4.63 12.05
C ALA A 101 -21.13 5.02 13.27
N GLY A 102 -21.78 5.44 14.34
CA GLY A 102 -21.20 5.78 15.64
C GLY A 102 -21.55 4.77 16.74
N SER A 103 -22.33 3.74 16.44
CA SER A 103 -22.78 2.72 17.38
C SER A 103 -22.94 1.35 16.73
N ILE A 104 -22.90 0.29 17.52
CA ILE A 104 -23.12 -1.09 17.05
C ILE A 104 -24.51 -1.25 16.39
N PRO A 105 -25.62 -0.74 16.97
CA PRO A 105 -26.93 -0.81 16.31
C PRO A 105 -26.99 -0.12 14.95
N GLU A 106 -26.25 0.98 14.74
CA GLU A 106 -26.17 1.65 13.44
C GLU A 106 -25.40 0.79 12.43
N ILE A 107 -24.31 0.13 12.83
CA ILE A 107 -23.57 -0.82 11.99
C ILE A 107 -24.50 -1.98 11.57
N VAL A 108 -25.20 -2.58 12.53
CA VAL A 108 -26.16 -3.68 12.27
C VAL A 108 -27.24 -3.24 11.28
N ALA A 109 -27.77 -2.03 11.44
CA ALA A 109 -28.80 -1.49 10.53
C ALA A 109 -28.27 -1.33 9.09
N LEU A 110 -27.04 -0.82 8.92
CA LEU A 110 -26.40 -0.68 7.60
C LEU A 110 -26.18 -2.05 6.94
N LEU A 111 -25.62 -3.01 7.68
CA LEU A 111 -25.37 -4.36 7.16
C LEU A 111 -26.69 -5.09 6.81
N LYS A 112 -27.74 -4.91 7.62
CA LYS A 112 -29.04 -5.51 7.36
C LYS A 112 -29.71 -4.95 6.11
N ALA A 113 -29.63 -3.63 5.90
CA ALA A 113 -30.12 -3.01 4.68
C ALA A 113 -29.41 -3.56 3.44
N ALA A 114 -28.10 -3.77 3.51
CA ALA A 114 -27.35 -4.40 2.43
C ALA A 114 -27.73 -5.88 2.25
N ALA A 115 -27.96 -6.63 3.32
CA ALA A 115 -28.39 -8.02 3.27
C ALA A 115 -29.71 -8.20 2.51
N ASP A 116 -30.65 -7.26 2.68
CA ASP A 116 -31.95 -7.25 2.02
C ASP A 116 -31.84 -7.03 0.49
N GLU A 117 -30.78 -6.37 0.03
CA GLU A 117 -30.52 -6.11 -1.40
C GLU A 117 -29.69 -7.21 -2.09
N LEU A 118 -28.94 -8.00 -1.32
CA LEU A 118 -28.08 -9.05 -1.85
C LEU A 118 -28.87 -10.32 -2.23
N PRO A 119 -28.45 -11.04 -3.28
CA PRO A 119 -29.01 -12.36 -3.59
C PRO A 119 -28.90 -13.32 -2.40
N GLU A 120 -29.84 -14.27 -2.32
CA GLU A 120 -29.85 -15.30 -1.28
C GLU A 120 -28.52 -16.05 -1.22
N GLY A 121 -28.00 -16.27 -0.01
CA GLY A 121 -26.73 -16.97 0.24
C GLY A 121 -25.46 -16.16 -0.04
N ARG A 122 -25.55 -14.96 -0.59
CA ARG A 122 -24.35 -14.10 -0.77
C ARG A 122 -23.91 -13.54 0.57
N PRO A 123 -22.60 -13.60 0.89
CA PRO A 123 -22.05 -13.04 2.12
C PRO A 123 -22.34 -11.54 2.26
N VAL A 124 -22.63 -11.09 3.47
CA VAL A 124 -22.75 -9.67 3.81
C VAL A 124 -21.40 -9.22 4.36
N ARG A 125 -20.82 -8.19 3.78
CA ARG A 125 -19.50 -7.70 4.17
C ARG A 125 -19.55 -6.20 4.45
N GLY A 126 -18.97 -5.81 5.60
CA GLY A 126 -18.77 -4.42 5.98
C GLY A 126 -17.32 -4.16 6.38
N TYR A 127 -16.92 -2.89 6.42
CA TYR A 127 -15.57 -2.50 6.76
C TYR A 127 -15.50 -1.13 7.45
N GLY A 128 -14.35 -0.84 8.02
CA GLY A 128 -13.98 0.53 8.40
C GLY A 128 -14.45 0.95 9.80
N TYR A 129 -15.12 0.08 10.58
CA TYR A 129 -15.45 0.43 11.96
C TYR A 129 -14.20 0.48 12.83
N GLU A 130 -14.19 1.39 13.79
CA GLU A 130 -13.19 1.47 14.85
C GLU A 130 -13.91 1.41 16.20
N HIS A 131 -13.70 0.32 16.94
CA HIS A 131 -14.44 0.02 18.14
C HIS A 131 -14.35 1.11 19.22
N ARG A 132 -13.21 1.80 19.30
CA ARG A 132 -12.99 2.91 20.26
C ARG A 132 -13.78 4.17 19.91
N ASN A 133 -14.23 4.31 18.66
CA ASN A 133 -15.06 5.42 18.22
C ASN A 133 -16.56 5.13 18.37
N LEU A 134 -16.94 3.90 18.69
CA LEU A 134 -18.32 3.53 18.94
C LEU A 134 -18.77 3.97 20.36
N VAL A 135 -20.05 4.25 20.52
CA VAL A 135 -20.65 4.60 21.82
C VAL A 135 -20.39 3.50 22.84
N GLU A 136 -20.40 2.24 22.42
CA GLU A 136 -20.18 1.06 23.28
C GLU A 136 -18.72 0.86 23.63
N GLN A 137 -17.77 1.47 22.94
CA GLN A 137 -16.32 1.37 23.14
C GLN A 137 -15.80 -0.08 23.18
N ARG A 138 -16.41 -0.95 22.39
CA ARG A 138 -16.05 -2.37 22.24
C ARG A 138 -16.29 -2.84 20.83
N HIS A 139 -15.72 -3.99 20.47
CA HIS A 139 -16.10 -4.67 19.25
C HIS A 139 -17.55 -5.14 19.28
N PRO A 140 -18.27 -5.20 18.15
CA PRO A 140 -19.51 -5.98 18.03
C PRO A 140 -19.23 -7.46 18.38
N THR A 141 -20.27 -8.19 18.69
CA THR A 141 -20.20 -9.64 18.93
C THR A 141 -20.90 -10.40 17.79
N ARG A 142 -20.65 -11.71 17.72
CA ARG A 142 -21.37 -12.59 16.76
C ARG A 142 -22.89 -12.48 16.90
N PHE A 143 -23.38 -12.29 18.12
CA PHE A 143 -24.82 -12.21 18.40
C PHE A 143 -25.45 -10.95 17.81
N GLU A 144 -24.74 -9.84 17.81
CA GLU A 144 -25.20 -8.61 17.16
C GLU A 144 -25.16 -8.76 15.63
N LEU A 145 -24.18 -9.48 15.09
CA LEU A 145 -24.13 -9.79 13.65
C LEU A 145 -25.17 -10.88 13.24
N ASP A 146 -25.62 -11.74 14.16
CA ASP A 146 -26.73 -12.66 13.93
C ASP A 146 -28.06 -11.92 13.67
N GLU A 147 -28.18 -10.67 14.17
CA GLU A 147 -29.34 -9.81 13.84
C GLU A 147 -29.36 -9.37 12.37
N VAL A 148 -28.19 -9.38 11.70
CA VAL A 148 -28.09 -9.06 10.25
C VAL A 148 -28.59 -10.25 9.42
N ALA A 149 -28.06 -11.45 9.67
CA ALA A 149 -28.47 -12.68 9.00
C ALA A 149 -28.00 -13.91 9.80
N THR A 150 -28.80 -15.00 9.77
CA THR A 150 -28.50 -16.28 10.42
C THR A 150 -28.36 -17.42 9.41
N ASP A 151 -28.51 -17.14 8.12
CA ASP A 151 -28.55 -18.11 7.01
C ASP A 151 -27.41 -17.91 6.01
N ARG A 152 -26.53 -16.94 6.24
CA ARG A 152 -25.38 -16.61 5.41
C ARG A 152 -24.25 -16.01 6.22
N GLU A 153 -23.04 -16.02 5.66
CA GLU A 153 -21.88 -15.41 6.27
C GLU A 153 -22.04 -13.90 6.39
N VAL A 154 -21.70 -13.35 7.56
CA VAL A 154 -21.59 -11.92 7.83
C VAL A 154 -20.18 -11.66 8.36
N TYR A 155 -19.47 -10.75 7.73
CA TYR A 155 -18.14 -10.32 8.16
C TYR A 155 -18.06 -8.81 8.20
N LEU A 156 -17.61 -8.27 9.34
CA LEU A 156 -17.35 -6.86 9.56
C LEU A 156 -15.87 -6.64 9.87
N MET A 157 -15.11 -6.10 8.92
CA MET A 157 -13.68 -5.83 9.08
C MET A 157 -13.43 -4.57 9.89
N ASN A 158 -12.50 -4.64 10.83
CA ASN A 158 -12.00 -3.47 11.55
C ASN A 158 -11.17 -2.57 10.64
N ALA A 159 -11.11 -1.27 10.95
CA ALA A 159 -10.34 -0.27 10.20
C ALA A 159 -8.84 -0.58 10.12
N SER A 160 -8.28 -1.36 11.06
CA SER A 160 -6.87 -1.78 11.02
C SER A 160 -6.56 -2.78 9.89
N GLY A 161 -7.58 -3.46 9.35
CA GLY A 161 -7.40 -4.55 8.38
C GLY A 161 -6.89 -5.87 8.98
N HIS A 162 -6.41 -5.91 10.24
CA HIS A 162 -5.85 -7.10 10.87
C HIS A 162 -6.88 -8.05 11.48
N GLY A 163 -8.17 -7.76 11.37
CA GLY A 163 -9.22 -8.60 11.89
C GLY A 163 -10.60 -7.99 11.78
N GLY A 164 -11.55 -8.61 12.41
CA GLY A 164 -12.94 -8.17 12.44
C GLY A 164 -13.83 -9.11 13.22
N VAL A 165 -15.12 -9.04 12.97
CA VAL A 165 -16.13 -9.85 13.66
C VAL A 165 -16.97 -10.60 12.63
N VAL A 166 -17.29 -11.84 12.93
CA VAL A 166 -18.19 -12.70 12.14
C VAL A 166 -19.43 -13.08 12.94
N ASN A 167 -20.52 -13.44 12.23
CA ASN A 167 -21.72 -13.99 12.85
C ASN A 167 -21.56 -15.46 13.23
N SER A 168 -22.52 -16.02 13.97
CA SER A 168 -22.51 -17.42 14.39
C SER A 168 -22.54 -18.37 13.20
N TYR A 169 -23.30 -18.07 12.14
CA TYR A 169 -23.33 -18.85 10.92
C TYR A 169 -21.95 -19.04 10.29
N THR A 170 -21.15 -17.97 10.22
CA THR A 170 -19.78 -18.03 9.68
C THR A 170 -18.89 -18.98 10.48
N LEU A 171 -18.98 -18.95 11.81
CA LEU A 171 -18.23 -19.90 12.67
C LEU A 171 -18.67 -21.32 12.41
N ASP A 172 -19.99 -21.57 12.41
CA ASP A 172 -20.58 -22.90 12.25
C ASP A 172 -20.21 -23.57 10.92
N VAL A 173 -20.33 -22.84 9.79
CA VAL A 173 -20.00 -23.40 8.46
C VAL A 173 -18.51 -23.68 8.27
N ASN A 174 -17.66 -23.02 9.07
CA ASN A 174 -16.22 -23.23 9.08
C ASN A 174 -15.76 -24.22 10.18
N GLY A 175 -16.71 -24.79 10.95
CA GLY A 175 -16.42 -25.79 11.98
C GLY A 175 -15.65 -25.23 13.18
N VAL A 176 -15.83 -23.94 13.48
CA VAL A 176 -15.18 -23.25 14.59
C VAL A 176 -16.12 -23.21 15.79
N ASP A 177 -15.73 -23.85 16.88
CA ASP A 177 -16.46 -23.92 18.14
C ASP A 177 -15.60 -23.46 19.33
N ARG A 178 -16.17 -23.53 20.54
CA ARG A 178 -15.47 -23.10 21.77
C ARG A 178 -14.18 -23.90 22.06
N GLU A 179 -14.09 -25.16 21.60
CA GLU A 179 -12.93 -26.03 21.83
C GLU A 179 -11.87 -25.85 20.69
N THR A 180 -12.19 -25.16 19.64
CA THR A 180 -11.26 -24.90 18.52
C THR A 180 -10.07 -24.08 19.01
N PRO A 181 -8.82 -24.56 18.89
CA PRO A 181 -7.66 -23.81 19.35
C PRO A 181 -7.41 -22.58 18.46
N ASN A 182 -6.74 -21.58 19.03
CA ASN A 182 -6.24 -20.47 18.24
C ASN A 182 -5.22 -20.98 17.20
N PRO A 183 -5.28 -20.51 15.95
CA PRO A 183 -4.25 -20.80 14.98
C PRO A 183 -2.95 -20.09 15.33
N GLU A 184 -1.84 -20.62 14.85
CA GLU A 184 -0.55 -19.93 14.95
C GLU A 184 -0.61 -18.58 14.22
N GLY A 185 -0.24 -17.50 14.91
CA GLY A 185 -0.29 -16.14 14.35
C GLY A 185 -1.69 -15.52 14.25
N GLY A 186 -2.68 -16.04 15.00
CA GLY A 186 -4.03 -15.46 15.03
C GLY A 186 -4.83 -15.90 16.26
N GLU A 187 -5.97 -15.25 16.49
CA GLU A 187 -6.81 -15.51 17.66
C GLU A 187 -8.29 -15.54 17.32
N PHE A 188 -8.99 -16.55 17.88
CA PHE A 188 -10.44 -16.57 18.07
C PHE A 188 -10.73 -16.04 19.47
N PHE A 189 -11.26 -14.84 19.57
CA PHE A 189 -11.51 -14.20 20.86
C PHE A 189 -12.69 -14.84 21.60
N ARG A 190 -12.54 -14.92 22.93
CA ARG A 190 -13.51 -15.52 23.85
C ARG A 190 -13.87 -14.57 24.96
N ASP A 191 -15.11 -14.70 25.43
CA ASP A 191 -15.58 -13.97 26.61
C ASP A 191 -15.06 -14.64 27.92
N ALA A 192 -15.48 -14.11 29.09
CA ALA A 192 -15.09 -14.58 30.38
C ALA A 192 -15.58 -16.02 30.70
N GLU A 193 -16.62 -16.47 30.01
CA GLU A 193 -17.20 -17.83 30.11
C GLU A 193 -16.54 -18.81 29.13
N GLY A 194 -15.62 -18.31 28.26
CA GLY A 194 -14.90 -19.08 27.24
C GLY A 194 -15.67 -19.29 25.96
N GLU A 195 -16.79 -18.58 25.74
CA GLU A 195 -17.56 -18.63 24.53
C GLU A 195 -16.95 -17.71 23.46
N LEU A 196 -17.02 -18.13 22.19
CA LEU A 196 -16.53 -17.32 21.08
C LEU A 196 -17.34 -16.02 20.93
N THR A 197 -16.65 -14.88 20.91
CA THR A 197 -17.29 -13.58 20.70
C THR A 197 -17.64 -13.33 19.23
N GLY A 198 -16.99 -14.06 18.30
CA GLY A 198 -17.03 -13.81 16.87
C GLY A 198 -15.90 -12.91 16.37
N GLU A 199 -15.14 -12.28 17.28
CA GLU A 199 -13.96 -11.50 16.92
C GLU A 199 -12.82 -12.44 16.49
N LEU A 200 -12.11 -12.04 15.41
CA LEU A 200 -11.02 -12.76 14.77
C LEU A 200 -9.85 -11.81 14.56
N SER A 201 -8.61 -12.31 14.71
CA SER A 201 -7.42 -11.58 14.26
C SER A 201 -6.50 -12.43 13.38
N ASP A 202 -5.85 -11.76 12.44
CA ASP A 202 -4.74 -12.28 11.64
C ASP A 202 -5.04 -13.67 11.03
N ALA A 203 -4.26 -14.71 11.38
CA ALA A 203 -4.44 -16.06 10.84
C ALA A 203 -5.81 -16.70 11.15
N ALA A 204 -6.54 -16.23 12.18
CA ALA A 204 -7.91 -16.69 12.43
C ALA A 204 -8.86 -16.31 11.28
N CYS A 205 -8.56 -15.24 10.52
CA CYS A 205 -9.30 -14.86 9.32
C CYS A 205 -9.18 -15.89 8.17
N ASN A 206 -8.33 -16.92 8.29
CA ASN A 206 -8.26 -18.04 7.34
C ASN A 206 -9.62 -18.72 7.12
N ILE A 207 -10.54 -18.66 8.07
CA ILE A 207 -11.89 -19.22 7.89
C ILE A 207 -12.69 -18.52 6.77
N LEU A 208 -12.38 -17.26 6.48
CA LEU A 208 -13.09 -16.44 5.49
C LEU A 208 -12.64 -16.69 4.04
N THR A 209 -11.59 -17.48 3.83
CA THR A 209 -11.00 -17.68 2.49
C THR A 209 -11.65 -18.84 1.71
N GLY A 210 -12.63 -19.53 2.30
CA GLY A 210 -13.23 -20.73 1.73
C GLY A 210 -12.31 -21.96 1.79
N VAL A 211 -12.83 -23.11 1.40
CA VAL A 211 -12.15 -24.42 1.52
C VAL A 211 -10.85 -24.49 0.70
N HIS A 212 -10.82 -23.85 -0.45
CA HIS A 212 -9.69 -23.84 -1.39
C HIS A 212 -8.91 -22.53 -1.38
N GLY A 213 -9.25 -21.63 -0.45
CA GLY A 213 -8.60 -20.32 -0.35
C GLY A 213 -7.20 -20.39 0.22
N VAL A 214 -6.49 -19.28 0.09
CA VAL A 214 -5.15 -19.12 0.64
C VAL A 214 -5.20 -19.17 2.15
N LYS A 215 -4.43 -20.08 2.75
CA LYS A 215 -4.24 -20.18 4.19
C LYS A 215 -2.83 -19.70 4.52
N ILE A 216 -2.73 -18.67 5.33
CA ILE A 216 -1.45 -18.14 5.81
C ILE A 216 -1.39 -18.38 7.32
N GLY A 217 -0.36 -19.07 7.80
CA GLY A 217 -0.12 -19.30 9.22
C GLY A 217 0.48 -18.03 9.86
N HIS A 218 1.65 -18.16 10.42
CA HIS A 218 2.42 -17.08 11.06
C HIS A 218 3.03 -16.05 10.06
N HIS A 219 2.62 -16.08 8.79
CA HIS A 219 3.11 -15.14 7.77
C HIS A 219 2.38 -13.79 7.75
N GLY A 220 1.51 -13.51 8.70
CA GLY A 220 0.79 -12.25 8.84
C GLY A 220 -0.73 -12.36 8.62
N PRO A 221 -1.43 -11.23 8.49
CA PRO A 221 -2.88 -11.18 8.33
C PRO A 221 -3.34 -11.77 7.00
N ASN A 222 -4.53 -12.40 6.99
CA ASN A 222 -5.10 -12.98 5.79
C ASN A 222 -6.28 -12.15 5.26
N PHE A 223 -6.07 -11.50 4.13
CA PHE A 223 -7.09 -10.70 3.42
C PHE A 223 -7.67 -11.40 2.18
N HIS A 224 -7.38 -12.69 1.99
CA HIS A 224 -7.72 -13.43 0.77
C HIS A 224 -9.15 -13.98 0.80
N LEU A 225 -10.14 -13.11 0.95
CA LEU A 225 -11.55 -13.51 0.95
C LEU A 225 -11.96 -14.16 -0.37
N ALA A 226 -12.82 -15.19 -0.27
CA ALA A 226 -13.26 -15.91 -1.44
C ALA A 226 -14.25 -15.09 -2.27
N ASP A 227 -13.92 -14.86 -3.53
CA ASP A 227 -14.82 -14.35 -4.56
C ASP A 227 -14.54 -15.07 -5.89
N GLU A 228 -15.45 -14.93 -6.86
CA GLU A 228 -15.26 -15.51 -8.18
C GLU A 228 -14.20 -14.74 -9.00
N PRO A 229 -13.45 -15.39 -9.90
CA PRO A 229 -12.39 -14.73 -10.67
C PRO A 229 -12.85 -13.51 -11.48
N GLU A 230 -14.06 -13.52 -12.04
CA GLU A 230 -14.65 -12.40 -12.76
C GLU A 230 -14.95 -11.23 -11.82
N GLU A 231 -15.31 -11.50 -10.59
CA GLU A 231 -15.51 -10.48 -9.56
C GLU A 231 -14.18 -9.84 -9.16
N HIS A 232 -13.10 -10.62 -9.03
CA HIS A 232 -11.76 -10.08 -8.80
C HIS A 232 -11.33 -9.09 -9.90
N LEU A 233 -11.62 -9.39 -11.19
CA LEU A 233 -11.30 -8.47 -12.28
C LEU A 233 -12.10 -7.17 -12.17
N ARG A 234 -13.39 -7.25 -11.82
CA ARG A 234 -14.25 -6.07 -11.61
C ARG A 234 -13.75 -5.23 -10.42
N GLN A 235 -13.37 -5.88 -9.33
CA GLN A 235 -12.82 -5.23 -8.14
C GLN A 235 -11.48 -4.55 -8.44
N LEU A 236 -10.60 -5.20 -9.21
CA LEU A 236 -9.35 -4.58 -9.67
C LEU A 236 -9.61 -3.34 -10.53
N ASP A 237 -10.60 -3.38 -11.44
CA ASP A 237 -10.94 -2.20 -12.24
C ASP A 237 -11.42 -1.03 -11.37
N LEU A 238 -12.26 -1.29 -10.35
CA LEU A 238 -12.71 -0.25 -9.41
C LEU A 238 -11.52 0.39 -8.68
N ALA A 239 -10.62 -0.43 -8.14
CA ALA A 239 -9.41 0.05 -7.49
C ALA A 239 -8.52 0.84 -8.46
N THR A 240 -8.30 0.32 -9.68
CA THR A 240 -7.52 0.97 -10.73
C THR A 240 -8.03 2.38 -11.02
N GLN A 241 -9.33 2.56 -11.20
CA GLN A 241 -9.91 3.89 -11.45
C GLN A 241 -9.69 4.83 -10.26
N ARG A 242 -9.72 4.33 -9.02
CA ARG A 242 -9.48 5.14 -7.84
C ARG A 242 -8.00 5.58 -7.73
N PHE A 243 -7.05 4.68 -7.99
CA PHE A 243 -5.63 5.01 -8.07
C PHE A 243 -5.35 6.06 -9.16
N LEU A 244 -5.88 5.86 -10.35
CA LEU A 244 -5.74 6.80 -11.47
C LEU A 244 -6.36 8.17 -11.15
N ALA A 245 -7.49 8.22 -10.47
CA ALA A 245 -8.12 9.47 -10.03
C ALA A 245 -7.23 10.24 -9.02
N GLY A 246 -6.40 9.55 -8.25
CA GLY A 246 -5.38 10.13 -7.37
C GLY A 246 -4.09 10.55 -8.09
N GLY A 247 -3.94 10.29 -9.40
CA GLY A 247 -2.71 10.56 -10.14
C GLY A 247 -1.69 9.43 -10.07
N VAL A 248 -2.03 8.29 -9.46
CA VAL A 248 -1.14 7.12 -9.33
C VAL A 248 -1.08 6.38 -10.66
N THR A 249 0.13 6.09 -11.13
CA THR A 249 0.38 5.37 -12.38
C THR A 249 1.01 4.00 -12.17
N THR A 250 1.67 3.82 -11.01
CA THR A 250 2.40 2.60 -10.67
C THR A 250 2.13 2.23 -9.22
N ILE A 251 1.95 0.94 -8.97
CA ILE A 251 1.74 0.39 -7.63
C ILE A 251 2.71 -0.76 -7.34
N GLY A 252 3.08 -0.91 -6.07
CA GLY A 252 3.68 -2.13 -5.52
C GLY A 252 2.60 -2.90 -4.77
N ASP A 253 2.14 -4.04 -5.30
CA ASP A 253 1.24 -4.89 -4.53
C ASP A 253 2.04 -5.72 -3.54
N ALA A 254 1.90 -5.36 -2.28
CA ALA A 254 2.68 -5.91 -1.18
C ALA A 254 2.04 -7.18 -0.57
N GLN A 255 1.09 -7.84 -1.27
CA GLN A 255 0.44 -9.05 -0.75
C GLN A 255 -0.06 -9.98 -1.86
N VAL A 256 0.82 -10.33 -2.79
CA VAL A 256 0.46 -11.18 -3.92
C VAL A 256 0.53 -12.65 -3.52
N SER A 257 -0.61 -13.32 -3.62
CA SER A 257 -0.75 -14.78 -3.61
C SER A 257 -1.05 -15.29 -5.02
N ARG A 258 -1.32 -16.59 -5.14
CA ARG A 258 -1.77 -17.18 -6.41
C ARG A 258 -3.01 -16.48 -6.97
N ARG A 259 -3.92 -16.00 -6.11
CA ARG A 259 -5.16 -15.33 -6.49
C ARG A 259 -4.88 -14.00 -7.21
N GLU A 260 -4.09 -13.14 -6.60
CA GLU A 260 -3.70 -11.84 -7.16
C GLU A 260 -2.87 -12.03 -8.44
N PHE A 261 -1.95 -13.00 -8.43
CA PHE A 261 -1.14 -13.32 -9.59
C PHE A 261 -2.00 -13.71 -10.81
N ASP A 262 -2.96 -14.63 -10.64
CA ASP A 262 -3.90 -15.03 -11.71
C ASP A 262 -4.76 -13.86 -12.18
N MET A 263 -5.26 -13.05 -11.26
CA MET A 263 -6.04 -11.84 -11.56
C MET A 263 -5.24 -10.86 -12.43
N TYR A 264 -3.99 -10.56 -12.07
CA TYR A 264 -3.14 -9.65 -12.85
C TYR A 264 -2.84 -10.21 -14.24
N LEU A 265 -2.55 -11.50 -14.36
CA LEU A 265 -2.33 -12.13 -15.66
C LEU A 265 -3.58 -12.03 -16.55
N ARG A 266 -4.77 -12.37 -16.03
CA ARG A 266 -6.04 -12.25 -16.77
C ARG A 266 -6.34 -10.81 -17.17
N SER A 267 -6.10 -9.85 -16.28
CA SER A 267 -6.29 -8.43 -16.58
C SER A 267 -5.34 -7.96 -17.69
N ALA A 268 -4.07 -8.38 -17.63
CA ALA A 268 -3.07 -8.05 -18.64
C ALA A 268 -3.41 -8.71 -20.01
N GLU A 269 -3.79 -9.98 -20.02
CA GLU A 269 -4.22 -10.70 -21.23
C GLU A 269 -5.46 -10.06 -21.89
N ALA A 270 -6.39 -9.57 -21.08
CA ALA A 270 -7.58 -8.86 -21.54
C ALA A 270 -7.30 -7.41 -21.99
N GLY A 271 -6.06 -6.91 -21.78
CA GLY A 271 -5.68 -5.52 -22.07
C GLY A 271 -6.35 -4.49 -21.14
N ARG A 272 -6.73 -4.91 -19.93
CA ARG A 272 -7.43 -4.09 -18.91
C ARG A 272 -6.49 -3.54 -17.82
N LEU A 273 -5.25 -4.00 -17.77
CA LEU A 273 -4.28 -3.55 -16.76
C LEU A 273 -3.74 -2.16 -17.14
N GLU A 274 -4.40 -1.12 -16.65
CA GLU A 274 -4.08 0.28 -16.98
C GLU A 274 -2.97 0.86 -16.09
N LEU A 275 -2.80 0.32 -14.87
CA LEU A 275 -1.68 0.64 -13.98
C LEU A 275 -0.46 -0.22 -14.29
N ARG A 276 0.70 0.25 -13.83
CA ARG A 276 1.88 -0.61 -13.71
C ARG A 276 1.90 -1.24 -12.33
N VAL A 277 2.16 -2.54 -12.27
CA VAL A 277 2.14 -3.33 -11.03
C VAL A 277 3.47 -4.02 -10.82
N SER A 278 4.06 -3.83 -9.65
CA SER A 278 5.22 -4.57 -9.15
C SER A 278 4.76 -5.49 -8.02
N MET A 279 4.86 -6.80 -8.23
CA MET A 279 4.32 -7.82 -7.33
C MET A 279 5.34 -8.27 -6.29
N TYR A 280 4.93 -8.29 -5.01
CA TYR A 280 5.65 -8.94 -3.91
C TYR A 280 4.86 -10.17 -3.46
N LEU A 281 5.44 -11.36 -3.70
CA LEU A 281 4.79 -12.60 -3.26
C LEU A 281 4.86 -12.72 -1.74
N LEU A 282 3.80 -13.22 -1.13
CA LEU A 282 3.79 -13.56 0.29
C LEU A 282 4.85 -14.62 0.64
N SER A 283 5.47 -14.47 1.79
CA SER A 283 6.60 -15.30 2.25
C SER A 283 6.31 -16.81 2.32
N HIS A 284 5.05 -17.23 2.51
CA HIS A 284 4.68 -18.64 2.46
C HIS A 284 4.85 -19.26 1.07
N LEU A 285 4.99 -18.45 0.01
CA LEU A 285 5.27 -18.89 -1.36
C LEU A 285 6.77 -18.84 -1.70
N LEU A 286 7.64 -18.51 -0.74
CA LEU A 286 9.08 -18.41 -1.01
C LEU A 286 9.66 -19.74 -1.50
N ASP A 287 9.30 -20.86 -0.90
CA ASP A 287 9.78 -22.18 -1.30
C ASP A 287 9.36 -22.51 -2.73
N ASP A 288 8.09 -22.31 -3.06
CA ASP A 288 7.56 -22.52 -4.41
C ASP A 288 8.27 -21.62 -5.43
N ALA A 289 8.52 -20.36 -5.09
CA ALA A 289 9.22 -19.41 -5.94
C ALA A 289 10.68 -19.87 -6.21
N LEU A 290 11.40 -20.32 -5.19
CA LEU A 290 12.76 -20.82 -5.31
C LEU A 290 12.82 -22.14 -6.09
N ASP A 291 11.89 -23.06 -5.85
CA ASP A 291 11.80 -24.34 -6.58
C ASP A 291 11.48 -24.13 -8.06
N MET A 292 10.70 -23.10 -8.41
CA MET A 292 10.50 -22.68 -9.80
C MET A 292 11.70 -21.96 -10.41
N GLY A 293 12.74 -21.67 -9.63
CA GLY A 293 13.94 -20.96 -10.06
C GLY A 293 13.71 -19.46 -10.31
N LEU A 294 12.76 -18.84 -9.60
CA LEU A 294 12.61 -17.38 -9.63
C LEU A 294 13.80 -16.73 -8.94
N VAL A 295 14.53 -15.91 -9.67
CA VAL A 295 15.73 -15.21 -9.19
C VAL A 295 15.71 -13.77 -9.69
N GLY A 296 16.00 -12.84 -8.78
CA GLY A 296 16.00 -11.42 -9.07
C GLY A 296 14.64 -10.88 -9.52
N GLN A 297 14.63 -9.62 -9.91
CA GLN A 297 13.44 -8.96 -10.43
C GLN A 297 13.29 -9.22 -11.94
N PHE A 298 12.07 -9.37 -12.41
CA PHE A 298 11.77 -9.54 -13.84
C PHE A 298 10.34 -9.10 -14.17
N GLY A 299 10.06 -8.86 -15.43
CA GLY A 299 8.71 -8.49 -15.89
C GLY A 299 8.76 -7.66 -17.17
N ASN A 300 7.68 -6.92 -17.40
CA ASN A 300 7.51 -6.01 -18.53
C ASN A 300 7.10 -4.60 -18.07
N ALA A 301 6.65 -3.77 -19.01
CA ALA A 301 6.22 -2.42 -18.74
C ALA A 301 5.09 -2.31 -17.69
N HIS A 302 4.13 -3.23 -17.71
CA HIS A 302 2.93 -3.17 -16.89
C HIS A 302 2.91 -4.14 -15.70
N LEU A 303 3.57 -5.28 -15.81
CA LEU A 303 3.56 -6.29 -14.75
C LEU A 303 4.96 -6.80 -14.48
N SER A 304 5.43 -6.67 -13.25
CA SER A 304 6.75 -7.13 -12.83
C SER A 304 6.69 -7.88 -11.50
N PHE A 305 7.61 -8.82 -11.34
CA PHE A 305 7.91 -9.46 -10.07
C PHE A 305 9.02 -8.66 -9.39
N ALA A 306 8.78 -8.19 -8.17
CA ALA A 306 9.70 -7.33 -7.43
C ALA A 306 10.42 -8.07 -6.31
N GLY A 307 9.74 -8.94 -5.56
CA GLY A 307 10.36 -9.62 -4.44
C GLY A 307 9.38 -10.39 -3.55
N ILE A 308 9.73 -10.49 -2.27
CA ILE A 308 8.99 -11.25 -1.27
C ILE A 308 8.49 -10.32 -0.16
N LYS A 309 7.20 -10.44 0.18
CA LYS A 309 6.57 -9.76 1.33
C LYS A 309 6.67 -10.64 2.57
N LEU A 310 7.15 -10.05 3.65
CA LEU A 310 7.20 -10.64 4.99
C LEU A 310 6.47 -9.76 6.00
N TYR A 311 6.14 -10.34 7.14
CA TYR A 311 5.58 -9.66 8.30
C TYR A 311 6.42 -9.97 9.52
N ALA A 312 6.83 -8.95 10.29
CA ALA A 312 7.62 -9.12 11.51
C ALA A 312 6.75 -9.03 12.77
N ASP A 313 5.82 -8.10 12.83
CA ASP A 313 4.89 -7.92 13.94
C ASP A 313 3.52 -7.41 13.45
N GLY A 314 2.63 -7.12 14.39
CA GLY A 314 1.32 -6.56 14.11
C GLY A 314 1.34 -5.04 13.90
N THR A 315 0.18 -4.38 14.13
CA THR A 315 -0.01 -2.96 13.84
C THR A 315 -0.14 -2.10 15.10
N LEU A 316 0.39 -0.88 15.06
CA LEU A 316 0.25 0.12 16.13
C LEU A 316 -1.21 0.54 16.31
N GLY A 317 -1.95 0.76 15.22
CA GLY A 317 -3.36 1.16 15.28
C GLY A 317 -4.27 0.11 15.94
N GLY A 318 -3.95 -1.18 15.78
CA GLY A 318 -4.66 -2.31 16.39
C GLY A 318 -4.12 -2.76 17.75
N TRP A 319 -3.01 -2.17 18.24
CA TRP A 319 -2.31 -2.58 19.46
C TRP A 319 -1.83 -4.05 19.40
N THR A 320 -1.39 -4.48 18.22
CA THR A 320 -0.84 -5.82 17.96
C THR A 320 0.63 -5.80 17.57
N ALA A 321 1.22 -4.62 17.33
CA ALA A 321 2.66 -4.44 17.20
C ALA A 321 3.38 -4.88 18.50
N TYR A 322 4.57 -5.43 18.41
CA TYR A 322 5.20 -6.11 19.53
C TYR A 322 5.95 -5.17 20.47
N PHE A 323 5.41 -4.97 21.67
CA PHE A 323 6.03 -4.23 22.77
C PHE A 323 6.17 -5.17 23.98
N PRO A 324 7.38 -5.64 24.32
CA PRO A 324 7.58 -6.61 25.41
C PRO A 324 7.13 -6.10 26.78
N ASP A 325 7.15 -4.78 27.00
CA ASP A 325 6.70 -4.13 28.22
C ASP A 325 5.19 -3.78 28.20
N GLY A 326 4.48 -4.13 27.14
CA GLY A 326 3.07 -3.84 26.93
C GLY A 326 2.75 -2.41 26.51
N TYR A 327 1.45 -2.12 26.40
CA TYR A 327 0.92 -0.81 26.03
C TYR A 327 0.59 0.04 27.28
N VAL A 328 0.50 1.36 27.10
CA VAL A 328 0.13 2.28 28.18
C VAL A 328 -1.25 1.89 28.74
N GLY A 329 -1.30 1.66 30.06
CA GLY A 329 -2.52 1.25 30.74
C GLY A 329 -2.87 -0.24 30.63
N ASP A 330 -2.18 -1.00 29.78
CA ASP A 330 -2.37 -2.46 29.64
C ASP A 330 -1.02 -3.17 29.43
N PRO A 331 -0.24 -3.38 30.48
CA PRO A 331 1.08 -4.03 30.40
C PRO A 331 1.01 -5.54 30.05
N CYS A 332 -0.17 -6.13 30.08
CA CYS A 332 -0.36 -7.54 29.69
C CYS A 332 -0.58 -7.69 28.18
N ARG A 333 -0.97 -6.63 27.49
CA ARG A 333 -1.13 -6.63 26.04
C ARG A 333 0.20 -6.25 25.39
N THR A 334 0.92 -7.24 24.89
CA THR A 334 2.27 -7.06 24.33
C THR A 334 2.29 -7.02 22.80
N GLY A 335 1.17 -7.35 22.15
CA GLY A 335 1.20 -7.66 20.71
C GLY A 335 2.01 -8.94 20.45
N GLN A 336 2.44 -9.15 19.21
CA GLN A 336 3.16 -10.37 18.84
C GLN A 336 4.19 -10.16 17.74
N LEU A 337 5.27 -10.94 17.78
CA LEU A 337 6.11 -11.22 16.62
C LEU A 337 5.51 -12.40 15.86
N TYR A 338 5.53 -12.34 14.52
CA TYR A 338 5.02 -13.42 13.66
C TYR A 338 6.02 -14.54 13.45
N HIS A 339 7.30 -14.30 13.74
CA HIS A 339 8.39 -15.28 13.59
C HIS A 339 9.34 -15.24 14.76
N GLU A 340 9.92 -16.38 15.07
CA GLU A 340 11.14 -16.42 15.86
C GLU A 340 12.30 -15.77 15.06
N PRO A 341 13.19 -15.01 15.71
CA PRO A 341 14.23 -14.26 15.01
C PRO A 341 15.11 -15.11 14.09
N ALA A 342 15.42 -16.35 14.47
CA ALA A 342 16.24 -17.24 13.64
C ALA A 342 15.51 -17.73 12.38
N GLU A 343 14.22 -18.00 12.47
CA GLU A 343 13.37 -18.39 11.34
C GLU A 343 13.22 -17.22 10.35
N TYR A 344 12.96 -16.04 10.89
CA TYR A 344 12.86 -14.82 10.09
C TYR A 344 14.19 -14.54 9.34
N ALA A 345 15.32 -14.63 10.05
CA ALA A 345 16.63 -14.42 9.44
C ALA A 345 16.91 -15.43 8.29
N GLU A 346 16.48 -16.69 8.42
CA GLU A 346 16.60 -17.69 7.37
C GLU A 346 15.74 -17.37 6.14
N LEU A 347 14.52 -16.86 6.32
CA LEU A 347 13.67 -16.40 5.21
C LEU A 347 14.35 -15.27 4.44
N VAL A 348 14.86 -14.25 5.14
CA VAL A 348 15.61 -13.13 4.52
C VAL A 348 16.84 -13.62 3.82
N ARG A 349 17.66 -14.47 4.46
CA ARG A 349 18.89 -15.02 3.89
C ARG A 349 18.63 -15.77 2.57
N ARG A 350 17.58 -16.59 2.53
CA ARG A 350 17.20 -17.38 1.34
C ARG A 350 16.69 -16.49 0.21
N ALA A 351 15.83 -15.52 0.51
CA ALA A 351 15.35 -14.56 -0.47
C ALA A 351 16.52 -13.74 -1.04
N HIS A 352 17.38 -13.20 -0.18
CA HIS A 352 18.56 -12.43 -0.57
C HIS A 352 19.54 -13.26 -1.41
N ALA A 353 19.81 -14.51 -1.03
CA ALA A 353 20.68 -15.41 -1.78
C ALA A 353 20.19 -15.69 -3.22
N ALA A 354 18.89 -15.60 -3.45
CA ALA A 354 18.28 -15.69 -4.77
C ALA A 354 18.23 -14.33 -5.52
N GLY A 355 18.75 -13.25 -4.93
CA GLY A 355 18.68 -11.89 -5.49
C GLY A 355 17.27 -11.30 -5.44
N LEU A 356 16.44 -11.74 -4.50
CA LEU A 356 15.09 -11.24 -4.30
C LEU A 356 15.10 -10.15 -3.23
N GLN A 357 14.47 -9.01 -3.53
CA GLN A 357 14.21 -7.98 -2.55
C GLN A 357 13.22 -8.50 -1.50
N THR A 358 13.42 -8.18 -0.22
CA THR A 358 12.41 -8.38 0.83
C THR A 358 11.73 -7.06 1.14
N ALA A 359 10.41 -7.10 1.32
CA ALA A 359 9.56 -6.01 1.77
C ALA A 359 8.87 -6.46 3.06
N THR A 360 9.38 -6.02 4.22
CA THR A 360 8.94 -6.54 5.51
C THR A 360 8.14 -5.53 6.30
N HIS A 361 6.90 -5.86 6.64
CA HIS A 361 6.10 -5.12 7.61
C HIS A 361 6.78 -5.16 8.98
N ALA A 362 7.10 -4.00 9.55
CA ALA A 362 7.61 -3.87 10.92
C ALA A 362 7.24 -2.50 11.51
N GLN A 363 6.57 -2.51 12.65
CA GLN A 363 6.05 -1.32 13.30
C GLN A 363 6.79 -0.97 14.59
N SER A 364 7.05 -1.97 15.45
CA SER A 364 7.71 -1.76 16.73
C SER A 364 9.24 -1.69 16.62
N PRO A 365 9.91 -1.04 17.57
CA PRO A 365 11.38 -1.04 17.62
C PRO A 365 11.99 -2.46 17.66
N THR A 366 11.33 -3.40 18.34
CA THR A 366 11.80 -4.78 18.45
C THR A 366 11.68 -5.54 17.12
N ALA A 367 10.58 -5.38 16.41
CA ALA A 367 10.40 -5.97 15.08
C ALA A 367 11.38 -5.36 14.07
N ILE A 368 11.55 -4.02 14.08
CA ILE A 368 12.52 -3.32 13.23
C ILE A 368 13.95 -3.82 13.50
N GLU A 369 14.31 -4.07 14.78
CA GLU A 369 15.62 -4.63 15.15
C GLU A 369 15.83 -6.02 14.53
N MET A 370 14.82 -6.89 14.61
CA MET A 370 14.87 -8.21 14.00
C MET A 370 15.10 -8.12 12.48
N VAL A 371 14.39 -7.21 11.82
CA VAL A 371 14.49 -7.02 10.36
C VAL A 371 15.85 -6.46 9.96
N VAL A 372 16.31 -5.38 10.61
CA VAL A 372 17.62 -4.76 10.32
C VAL A 372 18.74 -5.78 10.52
N SER A 373 18.73 -6.50 11.65
CA SER A 373 19.77 -7.51 11.96
C SER A 373 19.79 -8.66 10.96
N ALA A 374 18.64 -9.13 10.50
CA ALA A 374 18.54 -10.19 9.50
C ALA A 374 19.07 -9.74 8.13
N ILE A 375 18.76 -8.51 7.71
CA ILE A 375 19.26 -7.94 6.44
C ILE A 375 20.77 -7.74 6.51
N GLU A 376 21.30 -7.17 7.60
CA GLU A 376 22.75 -7.00 7.80
C GLU A 376 23.50 -8.35 7.74
N ALA A 377 22.94 -9.39 8.36
CA ALA A 377 23.53 -10.73 8.32
C ALA A 377 23.54 -11.31 6.90
N ALA A 378 22.44 -11.14 6.14
CA ALA A 378 22.36 -11.60 4.76
C ALA A 378 23.34 -10.84 3.84
N LEU A 379 23.47 -9.53 3.99
CA LEU A 379 24.41 -8.68 3.25
C LEU A 379 25.88 -9.02 3.63
N ALA A 380 26.15 -9.37 4.89
CA ALA A 380 27.49 -9.82 5.31
C ALA A 380 27.87 -11.16 4.70
N GLU A 381 26.92 -12.09 4.53
CA GLU A 381 27.13 -13.38 3.87
C GLU A 381 27.31 -13.21 2.35
N ARG A 382 26.47 -12.38 1.73
CA ARG A 382 26.48 -12.10 0.29
C ARG A 382 26.34 -10.60 0.05
N PRO A 383 27.44 -9.85 -0.10
CA PRO A 383 27.36 -8.41 -0.36
C PRO A 383 26.60 -8.09 -1.66
N ASP A 384 25.67 -7.16 -1.58
CA ASP A 384 24.92 -6.64 -2.71
C ASP A 384 24.48 -5.19 -2.41
N ASP A 385 25.17 -4.23 -3.03
CA ASP A 385 24.92 -2.80 -2.82
C ASP A 385 23.58 -2.34 -3.43
N ASP A 386 22.92 -3.19 -4.23
CA ASP A 386 21.66 -2.90 -4.92
C ASP A 386 20.49 -3.78 -4.43
N ALA A 387 20.67 -4.47 -3.31
CA ALA A 387 19.63 -5.34 -2.75
C ALA A 387 18.35 -4.57 -2.36
N ARG A 388 18.48 -3.32 -1.88
CA ARG A 388 17.40 -2.38 -1.57
C ARG A 388 16.28 -2.98 -0.75
N HIS A 389 16.62 -3.84 0.23
CA HIS A 389 15.61 -4.42 1.12
C HIS A 389 14.79 -3.33 1.79
N ARG A 390 13.49 -3.60 1.99
CA ARG A 390 12.53 -2.61 2.46
C ARG A 390 12.00 -2.96 3.83
N ILE A 391 11.74 -1.94 4.63
CA ILE A 391 10.91 -2.03 5.85
C ILE A 391 9.63 -1.25 5.60
N GLU A 392 8.54 -1.98 5.47
CA GLU A 392 7.22 -1.42 5.29
C GLU A 392 6.74 -0.82 6.60
N HIS A 393 6.14 0.35 6.54
CA HIS A 393 5.72 1.20 7.64
C HIS A 393 6.89 1.77 8.43
N CYS A 394 7.84 0.95 8.88
CA CYS A 394 8.97 1.37 9.69
C CYS A 394 8.54 2.36 10.78
N GLY A 395 7.53 1.94 11.59
CA GLY A 395 6.70 2.86 12.37
C GLY A 395 7.48 3.63 13.42
N LEU A 396 8.29 2.93 14.23
CA LEU A 396 9.00 3.48 15.39
C LEU A 396 10.46 3.03 15.46
N PRO A 397 11.28 3.32 14.45
CA PRO A 397 12.70 2.97 14.49
C PRO A 397 13.42 3.77 15.57
N THR A 398 14.42 3.18 16.22
CA THR A 398 15.33 3.95 17.07
C THR A 398 16.34 4.74 16.22
N PRO A 399 16.96 5.82 16.76
CA PRO A 399 18.01 6.55 16.04
C PRO A 399 19.17 5.64 15.60
N GLU A 400 19.56 4.67 16.42
CA GLU A 400 20.61 3.70 16.08
C GLU A 400 20.20 2.81 14.91
N GLN A 401 18.95 2.38 14.87
CA GLN A 401 18.41 1.59 13.74
C GLN A 401 18.41 2.39 12.45
N ILE A 402 18.04 3.68 12.49
CA ILE A 402 18.09 4.57 11.32
C ILE A 402 19.51 4.67 10.76
N VAL A 403 20.53 4.84 11.62
CA VAL A 403 21.94 4.87 11.21
C VAL A 403 22.36 3.56 10.54
N ARG A 404 21.94 2.42 11.09
CA ARG A 404 22.23 1.10 10.52
C ARG A 404 21.51 0.89 9.18
N MET A 405 20.27 1.35 9.07
CA MET A 405 19.52 1.33 7.80
C MET A 405 20.23 2.12 6.70
N ALA A 406 20.75 3.32 7.03
CA ALA A 406 21.54 4.12 6.10
C ALA A 406 22.80 3.35 5.62
N ALA A 407 23.52 2.71 6.54
CA ALA A 407 24.73 1.96 6.24
C ALA A 407 24.46 0.68 5.40
N ALA A 408 23.32 0.03 5.61
CA ALA A 408 22.91 -1.19 4.92
C ALA A 408 22.08 -0.94 3.64
N GLY A 409 21.81 0.30 3.27
CA GLY A 409 20.97 0.63 2.11
C GLY A 409 19.51 0.18 2.25
N ILE A 410 19.02 -0.01 3.49
CA ILE A 410 17.63 -0.40 3.78
C ILE A 410 16.71 0.80 3.55
N ARG A 411 15.58 0.57 2.88
CA ARG A 411 14.64 1.62 2.49
C ARG A 411 13.35 1.52 3.29
N PRO A 412 13.00 2.52 4.11
CA PRO A 412 11.67 2.61 4.71
C PRO A 412 10.62 2.99 3.67
N VAL A 413 9.45 2.37 3.75
CA VAL A 413 8.26 2.72 2.96
C VAL A 413 7.17 3.14 3.93
N ASN A 414 6.96 4.44 4.05
CA ASN A 414 6.13 5.04 5.09
C ASN A 414 4.77 5.48 4.56
N GLN A 415 3.80 5.59 5.47
CA GLN A 415 2.45 6.05 5.16
C GLN A 415 2.11 7.27 6.04
N PRO A 416 2.33 8.50 5.55
CA PRO A 416 1.97 9.70 6.29
C PRO A 416 0.49 9.73 6.70
N GLN A 417 -0.40 9.18 5.85
CA GLN A 417 -1.82 9.09 6.14
C GLN A 417 -2.15 8.19 7.36
N HIS A 418 -1.23 7.29 7.79
CA HIS A 418 -1.41 6.52 9.02
C HIS A 418 -1.37 7.41 10.25
N TYR A 419 -0.39 8.30 10.38
CA TYR A 419 -0.41 9.23 11.50
C TYR A 419 -1.45 10.35 11.33
N TYR A 420 -1.84 10.70 10.11
CA TYR A 420 -2.99 11.56 9.88
C TYR A 420 -4.27 10.98 10.49
N ASN A 421 -4.52 9.70 10.29
CA ASN A 421 -5.72 9.02 10.76
C ASN A 421 -5.63 8.59 12.23
N TRP A 422 -4.46 8.12 12.71
CA TRP A 422 -4.33 7.44 13.99
C TRP A 422 -3.18 7.93 14.88
N GLY A 423 -2.47 8.99 14.50
CA GLY A 423 -1.31 9.48 15.26
C GLY A 423 -1.59 9.69 16.74
N GLU A 424 -2.72 10.33 17.07
CA GLU A 424 -3.17 10.53 18.45
C GLU A 424 -3.42 9.20 19.19
N GLY A 425 -4.00 8.20 18.51
CA GLY A 425 -4.21 6.88 19.08
C GLY A 425 -2.90 6.12 19.32
N VAL A 426 -1.88 6.38 18.52
CA VAL A 426 -0.54 5.82 18.75
C VAL A 426 0.12 6.50 19.95
N GLU A 427 0.00 7.83 20.12
CA GLU A 427 0.45 8.53 21.33
C GLU A 427 -0.25 8.00 22.59
N GLU A 428 -1.56 7.76 22.52
CA GLU A 428 -2.31 7.15 23.61
C GLU A 428 -1.82 5.72 23.93
N ALA A 429 -1.51 4.94 22.89
CA ALA A 429 -1.12 3.54 23.04
C ALA A 429 0.26 3.34 23.68
N ILE A 430 1.24 4.21 23.34
CA ILE A 430 2.65 4.03 23.73
C ILE A 430 3.29 5.26 24.38
N GLY A 431 2.51 6.33 24.60
CA GLY A 431 2.98 7.58 25.20
C GLY A 431 3.89 8.39 24.25
N THR A 432 4.74 9.23 24.83
CA THR A 432 5.64 10.13 24.08
C THR A 432 6.40 9.50 22.89
N PRO A 433 6.86 8.23 22.94
CA PRO A 433 7.45 7.62 21.75
C PRO A 433 6.54 7.64 20.52
N GLY A 434 5.21 7.68 20.70
CA GLY A 434 4.23 7.76 19.61
C GLY A 434 4.30 9.04 18.79
N GLU A 435 4.79 10.14 19.35
CA GLU A 435 5.04 11.39 18.63
C GLU A 435 6.00 11.21 17.44
N ARG A 436 6.91 10.24 17.51
CA ARG A 436 7.87 9.89 16.46
C ARG A 436 7.33 8.89 15.43
N PHE A 437 6.06 8.56 15.47
CA PHE A 437 5.48 7.64 14.49
C PHE A 437 5.74 8.10 13.06
N ASN A 438 6.38 7.25 12.23
CA ASN A 438 6.87 7.57 10.87
C ASN A 438 7.78 8.82 10.84
N PRO A 439 9.03 8.77 11.33
CA PRO A 439 9.89 9.92 11.50
C PRO A 439 10.62 10.32 10.20
N LEU A 440 9.90 10.81 9.20
CA LEU A 440 10.44 11.08 7.86
C LEU A 440 11.64 12.03 7.86
N GLY A 441 11.59 13.10 8.66
CA GLY A 441 12.69 14.05 8.76
C GLY A 441 13.96 13.45 9.38
N GLU A 442 13.84 12.50 10.33
CA GLU A 442 14.99 11.79 10.87
C GLU A 442 15.64 10.86 9.84
N PHE A 443 14.84 10.19 8.99
CA PHE A 443 15.38 9.41 7.88
C PHE A 443 16.15 10.31 6.91
N GLU A 444 15.56 11.42 6.48
CA GLU A 444 16.21 12.38 5.57
C GLU A 444 17.50 12.93 6.16
N ALA A 445 17.50 13.34 7.44
CA ALA A 445 18.69 13.85 8.14
C ALA A 445 19.81 12.81 8.26
N ALA A 446 19.47 11.53 8.35
CA ALA A 446 20.43 10.42 8.37
C ALA A 446 20.88 9.96 6.97
N GLY A 447 20.35 10.55 5.89
CA GLY A 447 20.65 10.16 4.52
C GLY A 447 19.95 8.85 4.08
N VAL A 448 18.91 8.42 4.80
CA VAL A 448 18.05 7.31 4.41
C VAL A 448 17.01 7.85 3.43
N PRO A 449 16.94 7.35 2.18
CA PRO A 449 15.94 7.80 1.22
C PRO A 449 14.53 7.45 1.70
N ILE A 450 13.68 8.44 1.85
CA ILE A 450 12.28 8.24 2.23
C ILE A 450 11.44 7.80 1.03
N THR A 451 10.46 6.94 1.27
CA THR A 451 9.49 6.52 0.27
C THR A 451 8.09 6.59 0.89
N ILE A 452 7.13 7.13 0.15
CA ILE A 452 5.75 7.33 0.60
C ILE A 452 4.79 6.42 -0.18
N SER A 453 3.81 5.87 0.52
CA SER A 453 2.75 5.01 -0.03
C SER A 453 1.43 5.21 0.72
N SER A 454 0.33 4.63 0.23
CA SER A 454 -0.99 4.70 0.88
C SER A 454 -1.27 3.54 1.82
N ASP A 455 -0.75 2.35 1.49
CA ASP A 455 -1.20 1.08 2.08
C ASP A 455 -2.72 0.84 1.85
N ALA A 456 -3.25 1.29 0.71
CA ALA A 456 -4.67 1.12 0.39
C ALA A 456 -5.09 -0.36 0.48
N PRO A 457 -6.16 -0.68 1.23
CA PRO A 457 -7.28 0.15 1.69
C PRO A 457 -7.11 0.83 3.05
N VAL A 458 -5.98 0.68 3.72
CA VAL A 458 -5.76 1.22 5.07
C VAL A 458 -5.83 2.75 5.07
N ALA A 459 -5.35 3.39 3.99
CA ALA A 459 -5.69 4.77 3.65
C ALA A 459 -6.07 4.87 2.17
N ASP A 460 -6.85 5.90 1.81
CA ASP A 460 -7.17 6.16 0.41
C ASP A 460 -5.91 6.53 -0.38
N PRO A 461 -5.78 6.07 -1.65
CA PRO A 461 -4.63 6.40 -2.49
C PRO A 461 -4.73 7.83 -3.03
N ILE A 462 -4.52 8.80 -2.13
CA ILE A 462 -4.55 10.24 -2.41
C ILE A 462 -3.14 10.81 -2.15
N PRO A 463 -2.22 10.76 -3.14
CA PRO A 463 -0.83 11.18 -2.97
C PRO A 463 -0.66 12.59 -2.43
N LEU A 464 -1.49 13.54 -2.88
CA LEU A 464 -1.42 14.93 -2.42
C LEU A 464 -1.80 15.09 -0.94
N GLU A 465 -2.66 14.24 -0.40
CA GLU A 465 -2.94 14.20 1.05
C GLU A 465 -1.74 13.61 1.81
N ALA A 466 -1.13 12.55 1.29
CA ALA A 466 0.07 11.98 1.87
C ALA A 466 1.23 12.99 1.89
N ILE A 467 1.43 13.72 0.78
CA ILE A 467 2.45 14.78 0.68
C ILE A 467 2.15 15.92 1.67
N GLN A 468 0.91 16.45 1.70
CA GLN A 468 0.53 17.47 2.68
C GLN A 468 0.82 17.01 4.11
N THR A 469 0.44 15.78 4.42
CA THR A 469 0.61 15.22 5.76
C THR A 469 2.08 15.06 6.12
N ALA A 470 2.94 14.62 5.19
CA ALA A 470 4.38 14.53 5.39
C ALA A 470 5.02 15.90 5.70
N VAL A 471 4.53 16.96 5.03
CA VAL A 471 5.02 18.33 5.20
C VAL A 471 4.51 18.98 6.50
N THR A 472 3.25 18.75 6.85
CA THR A 472 2.60 19.44 7.97
C THR A 472 2.65 18.65 9.28
N ARG A 473 2.61 17.31 9.24
CA ARG A 473 2.43 16.40 10.38
C ARG A 473 1.22 16.75 11.27
N VAL A 474 0.16 17.25 10.65
CA VAL A 474 -1.09 17.56 11.34
C VAL A 474 -2.06 16.40 11.14
N THR A 475 -2.62 15.88 12.24
CA THR A 475 -3.61 14.81 12.21
C THR A 475 -4.97 15.30 11.67
N ARG A 476 -5.86 14.37 11.35
CA ARG A 476 -7.24 14.70 10.91
C ARG A 476 -8.00 15.57 11.91
N ARG A 477 -7.67 15.49 13.20
CA ARG A 477 -8.29 16.30 14.27
C ARG A 477 -7.59 17.64 14.51
N GLY A 478 -6.54 17.93 13.72
CA GLY A 478 -5.78 19.18 13.83
C GLY A 478 -4.70 19.18 14.91
N HIS A 479 -4.35 18.00 15.46
CA HIS A 479 -3.25 17.86 16.39
C HIS A 479 -1.91 17.84 15.64
N GLN A 480 -0.92 18.58 16.14
CA GLN A 480 0.45 18.56 15.65
C GLN A 480 1.18 17.37 16.25
N LEU A 481 1.49 16.36 15.44
CA LEU A 481 2.17 15.15 15.90
C LEU A 481 3.70 15.36 15.93
N GLY A 482 4.26 15.41 17.13
CA GLY A 482 5.69 15.56 17.35
C GLY A 482 6.27 16.91 16.92
N SER A 483 7.59 16.97 16.79
CA SER A 483 8.36 18.17 16.52
C SER A 483 8.58 18.44 15.02
N ASP A 484 9.05 19.66 14.70
CA ASP A 484 9.22 20.12 13.31
C ASP A 484 10.32 19.37 12.55
N ASP A 485 11.31 18.82 13.25
CA ASP A 485 12.41 18.03 12.67
C ASP A 485 11.96 16.64 12.13
N LEU A 486 10.74 16.23 12.43
CA LEU A 486 10.12 15.04 11.86
C LEU A 486 9.46 15.28 10.49
N ARG A 487 9.34 16.54 10.06
CA ARG A 487 8.74 16.95 8.79
C ARG A 487 9.74 16.88 7.65
N VAL A 488 9.23 16.86 6.44
CA VAL A 488 10.01 16.98 5.20
C VAL A 488 9.49 18.13 4.34
N SER A 489 10.28 18.60 3.37
CA SER A 489 9.84 19.60 2.42
C SER A 489 8.82 19.04 1.42
N ALA A 490 8.04 19.90 0.77
CA ALA A 490 7.11 19.50 -0.30
C ALA A 490 7.87 18.85 -1.47
N GLU A 491 9.07 19.33 -1.78
CA GLU A 491 9.92 18.76 -2.82
C GLU A 491 10.39 17.34 -2.46
N ALA A 492 10.85 17.14 -1.22
CA ALA A 492 11.24 15.82 -0.72
C ALA A 492 10.04 14.85 -0.70
N ALA A 493 8.86 15.31 -0.27
CA ALA A 493 7.66 14.49 -0.25
C ALA A 493 7.16 14.14 -1.66
N LEU A 494 7.21 15.07 -2.62
CA LEU A 494 6.91 14.80 -4.03
C LEU A 494 7.87 13.75 -4.60
N ARG A 495 9.18 13.93 -4.35
CA ARG A 495 10.22 12.99 -4.76
C ARG A 495 10.01 11.61 -4.13
N ALA A 496 9.62 11.56 -2.85
CA ALA A 496 9.34 10.32 -2.11
C ALA A 496 8.16 9.52 -2.70
N HIS A 497 7.17 10.22 -3.26
CA HIS A 497 5.99 9.61 -3.88
C HIS A 497 6.11 9.45 -5.41
N THR A 498 7.28 9.71 -5.98
CA THR A 498 7.58 9.56 -7.43
C THR A 498 8.89 8.82 -7.64
N TYR A 499 10.03 9.50 -7.68
CA TYR A 499 11.34 8.92 -7.98
C TYR A 499 11.78 7.87 -6.95
N GLU A 500 11.69 8.17 -5.65
CA GLU A 500 12.09 7.21 -4.61
C GLU A 500 11.13 6.00 -4.57
N GLY A 501 9.85 6.20 -4.93
CA GLY A 501 8.91 5.12 -5.18
C GLY A 501 9.40 4.19 -6.30
N ALA A 502 9.86 4.75 -7.43
CA ALA A 502 10.44 3.97 -8.52
C ALA A 502 11.71 3.22 -8.09
N VAL A 503 12.62 3.89 -7.37
CA VAL A 503 13.85 3.27 -6.83
C VAL A 503 13.52 2.12 -5.89
N SER A 504 12.49 2.28 -5.03
CA SER A 504 12.09 1.23 -4.10
C SER A 504 11.52 -0.01 -4.78
N LEU A 505 11.01 0.15 -6.02
CA LEU A 505 10.50 -0.93 -6.86
C LEU A 505 11.52 -1.45 -7.89
N GLY A 506 12.76 -0.88 -7.93
CA GLY A 506 13.77 -1.22 -8.96
C GLY A 506 13.37 -0.78 -10.36
N ARG A 507 12.63 0.33 -10.50
CA ARG A 507 12.05 0.82 -11.77
C ARG A 507 12.50 2.23 -12.15
N GLU A 508 13.50 2.80 -11.49
CA GLU A 508 13.97 4.17 -11.72
C GLU A 508 14.54 4.43 -13.12
N ASP A 509 14.99 3.39 -13.82
CA ASP A 509 15.45 3.52 -15.21
C ASP A 509 14.30 3.83 -16.18
N ASP A 510 13.08 3.45 -15.83
CA ASP A 510 11.90 3.57 -16.67
C ASP A 510 10.86 4.57 -16.15
N LEU A 511 10.81 4.85 -14.82
CA LEU A 511 9.73 5.51 -14.10
C LEU A 511 10.24 6.55 -13.08
N GLY A 512 9.33 7.26 -12.46
CA GLY A 512 9.54 8.08 -11.26
C GLY A 512 10.04 9.49 -11.50
N SER A 513 10.54 9.78 -12.70
CA SER A 513 10.90 11.13 -13.15
C SER A 513 10.55 11.31 -14.62
N LEU A 514 10.43 12.56 -15.09
CA LEU A 514 10.18 12.87 -16.48
C LEU A 514 11.51 13.17 -17.17
N GLU A 515 12.13 12.13 -17.71
CA GLU A 515 13.41 12.17 -18.40
C GLU A 515 13.32 11.48 -19.77
N VAL A 516 14.18 11.90 -20.70
CA VAL A 516 14.23 11.30 -22.04
C VAL A 516 14.50 9.79 -21.93
N GLY A 517 13.69 9.01 -22.63
CA GLY A 517 13.76 7.54 -22.65
C GLY A 517 12.84 6.85 -21.65
N LYS A 518 12.42 7.50 -20.57
CA LYS A 518 11.46 6.95 -19.60
C LYS A 518 10.04 6.91 -20.16
N TYR A 519 9.18 6.11 -19.55
CA TYR A 519 7.76 6.10 -19.90
C TYR A 519 7.12 7.47 -19.60
N ALA A 520 6.20 7.88 -20.46
CA ALA A 520 5.43 9.10 -20.32
C ALA A 520 4.26 8.86 -19.34
N ASP A 521 4.60 8.66 -18.07
CA ASP A 521 3.68 8.48 -16.96
C ASP A 521 3.68 9.78 -16.14
N PHE A 522 2.55 10.49 -16.11
CA PHE A 522 2.46 11.78 -15.42
C PHE A 522 1.06 12.09 -14.92
N ALA A 523 0.99 12.93 -13.90
CA ALA A 523 -0.23 13.54 -13.40
C ALA A 523 -0.29 15.02 -13.78
N VAL A 524 -1.48 15.47 -14.18
CA VAL A 524 -1.79 16.87 -14.49
C VAL A 524 -2.57 17.45 -13.32
N LEU A 525 -2.04 18.48 -12.69
CA LEU A 525 -2.55 19.09 -11.49
C LEU A 525 -3.09 20.50 -11.77
N ALA A 526 -4.17 20.88 -11.07
CA ALA A 526 -4.78 22.19 -11.21
C ALA A 526 -3.91 23.33 -10.65
N ASP A 527 -2.98 23.01 -9.72
CA ASP A 527 -2.07 23.99 -9.14
C ASP A 527 -0.71 23.33 -8.79
N ASP A 528 0.27 24.12 -8.38
CA ASP A 528 1.62 23.68 -8.14
C ASP A 528 1.81 23.25 -6.67
N PRO A 529 2.05 21.95 -6.37
CA PRO A 529 2.22 21.47 -5.01
C PRO A 529 3.48 22.04 -4.32
N LEU A 530 4.44 22.56 -5.09
CA LEU A 530 5.65 23.18 -4.57
C LEU A 530 5.50 24.68 -4.32
N ALA A 531 4.43 25.32 -4.82
CA ALA A 531 4.20 26.76 -4.73
C ALA A 531 3.04 27.16 -3.80
N VAL A 532 2.08 26.26 -3.58
CA VAL A 532 0.97 26.54 -2.65
C VAL A 532 1.40 26.46 -1.18
N ALA A 533 0.63 27.05 -0.27
CA ALA A 533 0.83 26.84 1.16
C ALA A 533 0.66 25.34 1.49
N PRO A 534 1.47 24.79 2.40
CA PRO A 534 1.45 23.35 2.73
C PRO A 534 0.07 22.79 3.03
N GLU A 535 -0.78 23.55 3.73
CA GLU A 535 -2.15 23.16 4.13
C GLU A 535 -3.13 23.09 2.95
N ARG A 536 -2.69 23.51 1.75
CA ARG A 536 -3.51 23.52 0.54
C ARG A 536 -3.13 22.42 -0.45
N ILE A 537 -2.05 21.70 -0.24
CA ILE A 537 -1.53 20.67 -1.17
C ILE A 537 -2.61 19.61 -1.45
N ALA A 538 -3.28 19.10 -0.42
CA ALA A 538 -4.34 18.10 -0.56
C ALA A 538 -5.61 18.62 -1.27
N GLN A 539 -5.76 19.94 -1.43
CA GLN A 539 -6.90 20.57 -2.12
C GLN A 539 -6.67 20.72 -3.63
N ILE A 540 -5.46 20.45 -4.10
CA ILE A 540 -5.13 20.52 -5.53
C ILE A 540 -5.85 19.36 -6.25
N ALA A 541 -6.64 19.69 -7.26
CA ALA A 541 -7.31 18.67 -8.07
C ALA A 541 -6.33 18.00 -9.04
N VAL A 542 -6.40 16.68 -9.14
CA VAL A 542 -5.80 15.92 -10.24
C VAL A 542 -6.76 16.02 -11.43
N LEU A 543 -6.33 16.66 -12.49
CA LEU A 543 -7.12 16.89 -13.70
C LEU A 543 -7.08 15.70 -14.66
N GLU A 544 -5.87 15.17 -14.88
CA GLU A 544 -5.65 14.01 -15.75
C GLU A 544 -4.53 13.13 -15.19
N THR A 545 -4.59 11.83 -15.50
CA THR A 545 -3.51 10.87 -15.22
C THR A 545 -3.18 10.12 -16.50
N TRP A 546 -1.91 10.15 -16.86
CA TRP A 546 -1.40 9.59 -18.11
C TRP A 546 -0.46 8.41 -17.81
N VAL A 547 -0.66 7.29 -18.51
CA VAL A 547 0.20 6.10 -18.42
C VAL A 547 0.65 5.72 -19.83
N GLY A 548 1.97 5.68 -20.04
CA GLY A 548 2.56 5.40 -21.35
C GLY A 548 2.13 6.39 -22.43
N GLY A 549 2.01 7.69 -22.08
CA GLY A 549 1.62 8.76 -23.00
C GLY A 549 0.15 8.76 -23.42
N GLU A 550 -0.70 7.98 -22.74
CA GLU A 550 -2.15 7.94 -22.95
C GLU A 550 -2.89 8.39 -21.68
N PRO A 551 -3.92 9.26 -21.82
CA PRO A 551 -4.75 9.62 -20.68
C PRO A 551 -5.61 8.42 -20.26
N ARG A 552 -5.47 8.01 -19.00
CA ARG A 552 -6.24 6.91 -18.38
C ARG A 552 -7.33 7.42 -17.45
N HIS A 553 -7.17 8.63 -16.95
CA HIS A 553 -8.17 9.32 -16.16
C HIS A 553 -8.27 10.78 -16.58
N ARG A 554 -9.51 11.32 -16.57
CA ARG A 554 -9.82 12.74 -16.67
C ARG A 554 -10.88 13.08 -15.67
N ALA A 555 -10.64 14.12 -14.88
CA ALA A 555 -11.65 14.65 -13.99
C ALA A 555 -12.86 15.16 -14.80
N ALA A 556 -14.08 14.93 -14.27
CA ALA A 556 -15.33 15.28 -14.92
C ALA A 556 -15.57 16.81 -14.97
#